data_6107f9b48122aca29e802f7cff72b439
#
_entry.id   6107f9b48122aca29e802f7cff72b439
#
_cell.length_a   1.000
_cell.length_b   1.000
_cell.length_c   1.000
_cell.angle_alpha   90.00
_cell.angle_beta   90.00
_cell.angle_gamma   90.00
#
_symmetry.space_group_name_H-M   'P 1'
#
loop_
_entity.id
_entity.type
_entity.pdbx_description
1 polymer ?
#
loop_
_entity_poly.entity_id
_entity_poly.type
_entity_poly.pdbx_seq_one_letter_code
_entity_poly.pdbx_strand_id
1 'polypeptide(L)'
;MKQGPEVKTMANILLARNLATSLGGSSRELSPKSDRIRFHQIRTLAKAILIGGQSYRNEPYSKLSLPLYISSRTLNEGAVGNKFIFNQDPAWLINRALLEQGYPVLIEGGVNFISSLIAESLIDLLYITRVNKDGDGHFFDESNLLKNYERQSIEMLDGVSFEIWRVKLKGGD
;
A
#
# COMPACT_ATOMS: atom_id res chain seq x y z
N MET A 1 -25.05 10.08 14.05
CA MET A 1 -24.37 9.25 13.04
C MET A 1 -23.24 8.53 13.74
N LYS A 2 -23.22 7.18 13.73
CA LYS A 2 -22.05 6.44 14.24
C LYS A 2 -20.91 6.70 13.25
N GLN A 3 -19.88 7.44 13.62
CA GLN A 3 -18.65 7.52 12.86
C GLN A 3 -18.12 6.09 12.75
N GLY A 4 -17.81 5.67 11.53
CA GLY A 4 -17.16 4.38 11.31
C GLY A 4 -15.80 4.33 12.03
N PRO A 5 -15.23 3.13 12.23
CA PRO A 5 -13.94 3.00 12.91
C PRO A 5 -12.89 3.87 12.23
N GLU A 6 -12.07 4.53 13.06
CA GLU A 6 -11.00 5.40 12.63
C GLU A 6 -9.99 4.67 11.72
N VAL A 7 -9.61 5.29 10.61
CA VAL A 7 -8.62 4.74 9.68
C VAL A 7 -7.22 5.13 10.14
N LYS A 8 -6.42 4.18 10.57
CA LYS A 8 -5.03 4.39 11.00
C LYS A 8 -4.03 3.96 9.94
N THR A 9 -4.38 2.93 9.18
CA THR A 9 -3.51 2.35 8.15
C THR A 9 -4.23 2.29 6.82
N MET A 10 -3.56 2.76 5.77
CA MET A 10 -4.03 2.70 4.40
C MET A 10 -3.00 1.98 3.55
N ALA A 11 -3.43 1.32 2.47
CA ALA A 11 -2.52 0.84 1.44
C ALA A 11 -3.06 1.16 0.05
N ASN A 12 -2.16 1.29 -0.91
CA ASN A 12 -2.49 1.45 -2.31
C ASN A 12 -1.78 0.39 -3.13
N ILE A 13 -2.50 -0.31 -3.99
CA ILE A 13 -1.97 -1.33 -4.89
C ILE A 13 -2.59 -1.22 -6.28
N LEU A 14 -1.76 -1.33 -7.30
CA LEU A 14 -2.15 -1.43 -8.69
C LEU A 14 -2.06 -2.88 -9.15
N LEU A 15 -3.14 -3.41 -9.72
CA LEU A 15 -3.24 -4.77 -10.22
C LEU A 15 -3.52 -4.78 -11.71
N ALA A 16 -2.70 -5.50 -12.43
CA ALA A 16 -2.96 -5.89 -13.81
C ALA A 16 -4.13 -6.89 -13.90
N ARG A 17 -4.66 -7.15 -15.09
CA ARG A 17 -5.73 -8.12 -15.33
C ARG A 17 -5.35 -9.53 -14.86
N ASN A 18 -4.08 -9.90 -14.99
CA ASN A 18 -3.52 -11.18 -14.53
C ASN A 18 -2.94 -11.13 -13.11
N LEU A 19 -3.31 -10.13 -12.31
CA LEU A 19 -2.86 -9.89 -10.92
C LEU A 19 -1.37 -9.56 -10.77
N ALA A 20 -0.65 -9.30 -11.85
CA ALA A 20 0.69 -8.75 -11.75
C ALA A 20 0.66 -7.31 -11.23
N THR A 21 1.70 -6.91 -10.50
CA THR A 21 1.85 -5.55 -9.97
C THR A 21 2.92 -4.74 -10.69
N SER A 22 3.60 -5.36 -11.65
CA SER A 22 4.64 -4.74 -12.48
C SER A 22 4.60 -5.19 -13.94
N LEU A 23 5.20 -4.38 -14.80
CA LEU A 23 5.51 -4.67 -16.18
C LEU A 23 6.89 -4.12 -16.47
N GLY A 24 7.80 -4.96 -17.02
CA GLY A 24 9.19 -4.56 -17.23
C GLY A 24 9.93 -4.15 -15.95
N GLY A 25 9.55 -4.73 -14.80
CA GLY A 25 10.16 -4.45 -13.50
C GLY A 25 9.65 -3.19 -12.79
N SER A 26 8.65 -2.49 -13.34
CA SER A 26 8.09 -1.26 -12.76
C SER A 26 6.56 -1.28 -12.74
N SER A 27 5.98 -0.76 -11.68
CA SER A 27 4.53 -0.51 -11.59
C SER A 27 4.09 0.65 -12.53
N ARG A 28 5.01 1.55 -12.84
CA ARG A 28 4.75 2.74 -13.67
C ARG A 28 4.24 2.40 -15.06
N GLU A 29 4.73 1.30 -15.66
CA GLU A 29 4.32 0.86 -17.00
C GLU A 29 2.88 0.34 -17.04
N LEU A 30 2.32 -0.06 -15.90
CA LEU A 30 0.92 -0.43 -15.74
C LEU A 30 0.01 0.76 -15.39
N SER A 31 0.56 1.80 -14.76
CA SER A 31 -0.20 2.89 -14.14
C SER A 31 -0.68 3.90 -15.18
N PRO A 32 -1.98 4.01 -15.47
CA PRO A 32 -2.53 5.07 -16.32
C PRO A 32 -2.51 6.42 -15.61
N LYS A 33 -2.78 7.49 -16.35
CA LYS A 33 -2.79 8.85 -15.81
C LYS A 33 -3.79 9.01 -14.65
N SER A 34 -4.97 8.42 -14.78
CA SER A 34 -6.01 8.45 -13.74
C SER A 34 -5.55 7.81 -12.42
N ASP A 35 -4.85 6.67 -12.51
CA ASP A 35 -4.25 6.02 -11.33
C ASP A 35 -3.19 6.91 -10.68
N ARG A 36 -2.29 7.51 -11.46
CA ARG A 36 -1.27 8.42 -10.93
C ARG A 36 -1.87 9.63 -10.20
N ILE A 37 -2.94 10.20 -10.73
CA ILE A 37 -3.67 11.29 -10.06
C ILE A 37 -4.23 10.82 -8.73
N ARG A 38 -4.93 9.68 -8.72
CA ARG A 38 -5.50 9.09 -7.50
C ARG A 38 -4.41 8.75 -6.46
N PHE A 39 -3.32 8.17 -6.90
CA PHE A 39 -2.17 7.86 -6.05
C PHE A 39 -1.65 9.09 -5.32
N HIS A 40 -1.47 10.22 -6.02
CA HIS A 40 -1.06 11.47 -5.39
C HIS A 40 -2.11 12.01 -4.42
N GLN A 41 -3.39 11.91 -4.75
CA GLN A 41 -4.48 12.31 -3.84
C GLN A 41 -4.46 11.49 -2.54
N ILE A 42 -4.28 10.16 -2.62
CA ILE A 42 -4.18 9.28 -1.45
C ILE A 42 -2.98 9.69 -0.58
N ARG A 43 -1.84 10.00 -1.17
CA ARG A 43 -0.64 10.47 -0.45
C ARG A 43 -0.92 11.72 0.39
N THR A 44 -1.77 12.63 -0.07
CA THR A 44 -2.09 13.86 0.70
C THR A 44 -2.81 13.58 2.02
N LEU A 45 -3.40 12.41 2.17
CA LEU A 45 -4.09 12.00 3.39
C LEU A 45 -3.13 11.46 4.46
N ALA A 46 -1.93 11.02 4.05
CA ALA A 46 -1.00 10.30 4.91
C ALA A 46 -0.07 11.22 5.73
N LYS A 47 0.33 10.73 6.91
CA LYS A 47 1.36 11.35 7.77
C LYS A 47 2.75 10.76 7.51
N ALA A 48 2.82 9.51 7.02
CA ALA A 48 4.05 8.83 6.65
C ALA A 48 3.78 7.79 5.56
N ILE A 49 4.83 7.43 4.83
CA ILE A 49 4.81 6.36 3.82
C ILE A 49 5.63 5.17 4.34
N LEU A 50 5.12 3.96 4.14
CA LEU A 50 5.78 2.71 4.49
C LEU A 50 6.00 1.85 3.25
N ILE A 51 7.22 1.33 3.09
CA ILE A 51 7.60 0.48 1.95
C ILE A 51 8.56 -0.65 2.36
N GLY A 52 8.66 -1.67 1.51
CA GLY A 52 9.72 -2.67 1.60
C GLY A 52 11.01 -2.21 0.91
N GLY A 53 12.14 -2.82 1.29
CA GLY A 53 13.46 -2.46 0.75
C GLY A 53 13.61 -2.64 -0.75
N GLN A 54 12.90 -3.58 -1.37
CA GLN A 54 12.91 -3.75 -2.83
C GLN A 54 12.24 -2.57 -3.53
N SER A 55 11.09 -2.11 -3.04
CA SER A 55 10.42 -0.91 -3.56
C SER A 55 11.31 0.32 -3.44
N TYR A 56 12.00 0.46 -2.32
CA TYR A 56 12.95 1.56 -2.11
C TYR A 56 14.09 1.58 -3.14
N ARG A 57 14.59 0.40 -3.57
CA ARG A 57 15.63 0.31 -4.60
C ARG A 57 15.11 0.58 -6.02
N ASN A 58 13.85 0.22 -6.28
CA ASN A 58 13.29 0.24 -7.63
C ASN A 58 12.48 1.49 -7.96
N GLU A 59 11.99 2.21 -6.94
CA GLU A 59 11.10 3.37 -7.12
C GLU A 59 11.77 4.67 -6.66
N PRO A 60 11.52 5.80 -7.38
CA PRO A 60 12.17 7.07 -7.06
C PRO A 60 11.44 7.81 -5.92
N TYR A 61 11.83 7.57 -4.68
CA TYR A 61 11.35 8.34 -3.52
C TYR A 61 12.18 9.59 -3.21
N SER A 62 13.02 10.04 -4.14
CA SER A 62 13.94 11.18 -3.94
C SER A 62 13.24 12.52 -3.70
N LYS A 63 12.03 12.69 -4.22
CA LYS A 63 11.24 13.93 -4.12
C LYS A 63 10.12 13.85 -3.07
N LEU A 64 10.07 12.78 -2.27
CA LEU A 64 9.05 12.61 -1.26
C LEU A 64 9.36 13.52 -0.06
N SER A 65 8.41 14.38 0.32
CA SER A 65 8.52 15.25 1.50
C SER A 65 8.04 14.58 2.79
N LEU A 66 7.16 13.57 2.69
CA LEU A 66 6.66 12.82 3.84
C LEU A 66 7.77 11.92 4.43
N PRO A 67 7.72 11.65 5.74
CA PRO A 67 8.56 10.64 6.35
C PRO A 67 8.40 9.28 5.67
N LEU A 68 9.51 8.65 5.29
CA LEU A 68 9.56 7.36 4.61
C LEU A 68 10.16 6.29 5.52
N TYR A 69 9.36 5.30 5.88
CA TYR A 69 9.74 4.16 6.71
C TYR A 69 9.98 2.95 5.82
N ILE A 70 11.15 2.33 5.93
CA ILE A 70 11.59 1.26 5.04
C ILE A 70 11.90 0.03 5.89
N SER A 71 11.19 -1.08 5.63
CA SER A 71 11.50 -2.39 6.18
C SER A 71 12.43 -3.13 5.23
N SER A 72 13.65 -3.47 5.67
CA SER A 72 14.61 -4.19 4.85
C SER A 72 15.55 -5.04 5.69
N ARG A 73 15.77 -6.28 5.26
CA ARG A 73 16.75 -7.18 5.88
C ARG A 73 18.15 -7.06 5.26
N THR A 74 18.30 -6.30 4.19
CA THR A 74 19.54 -6.22 3.39
C THR A 74 20.12 -4.81 3.29
N LEU A 75 19.36 -3.78 3.64
CA LEU A 75 19.84 -2.41 3.75
C LEU A 75 20.36 -2.17 5.17
N ASN A 76 21.38 -1.32 5.30
CA ASN A 76 21.86 -0.90 6.60
C ASN A 76 20.80 -0.06 7.32
N GLU A 77 20.58 -0.36 8.61
CA GLU A 77 19.72 0.46 9.46
C GLU A 77 20.26 1.88 9.60
N GLY A 78 19.35 2.85 9.66
CA GLY A 78 19.72 4.24 9.85
C GLY A 78 18.69 5.22 9.36
N ALA A 79 19.03 6.50 9.47
CA ALA A 79 18.21 7.60 9.02
C ALA A 79 19.03 8.54 8.12
N VAL A 80 18.45 8.93 6.98
CA VAL A 80 19.02 9.93 6.07
C VAL A 80 17.91 10.87 5.64
N GLY A 81 17.95 12.12 6.11
CA GLY A 81 16.89 13.08 5.88
C GLY A 81 15.56 12.59 6.47
N ASN A 82 14.52 12.48 5.64
CA ASN A 82 13.20 11.99 6.02
C ASN A 82 13.02 10.46 5.81
N LYS A 83 14.10 9.71 5.58
CA LYS A 83 14.08 8.28 5.30
C LYS A 83 14.65 7.50 6.47
N PHE A 84 13.92 6.50 6.94
CA PHE A 84 14.24 5.68 8.11
C PHE A 84 14.23 4.21 7.73
N ILE A 85 15.37 3.53 7.84
CA ILE A 85 15.55 2.13 7.47
C ILE A 85 15.66 1.29 8.73
N PHE A 86 14.83 0.25 8.82
CA PHE A 86 14.79 -0.69 9.94
C PHE A 86 14.85 -2.13 9.45
N ASN A 87 15.62 -2.97 10.14
CA ASN A 87 15.66 -4.42 9.93
C ASN A 87 14.57 -5.12 10.76
N GLN A 88 13.34 -4.62 10.65
CA GLN A 88 12.19 -5.08 11.41
C GLN A 88 11.07 -5.52 10.46
N ASP A 89 10.11 -6.30 10.99
CA ASP A 89 8.96 -6.74 10.22
C ASP A 89 7.98 -5.59 9.91
N PRO A 90 7.07 -5.80 8.92
CA PRO A 90 6.12 -4.77 8.52
C PRO A 90 5.17 -4.31 9.64
N ALA A 91 4.73 -5.21 10.53
CA ALA A 91 3.83 -4.87 11.63
C ALA A 91 4.51 -3.96 12.66
N TRP A 92 5.77 -4.24 12.99
CA TRP A 92 6.58 -3.37 13.83
C TRP A 92 6.75 -1.99 13.21
N LEU A 93 7.01 -1.93 11.89
CA LEU A 93 7.19 -0.67 11.17
C LEU A 93 5.93 0.21 11.21
N ILE A 94 4.74 -0.39 11.07
CA ILE A 94 3.46 0.32 11.21
C ILE A 94 3.37 0.96 12.60
N ASN A 95 3.57 0.18 13.66
CA ASN A 95 3.48 0.68 15.02
C ASN A 95 4.47 1.82 15.28
N ARG A 96 5.69 1.69 14.78
CA ARG A 96 6.71 2.73 14.89
C ARG A 96 6.31 4.02 14.21
N ALA A 97 5.83 3.94 12.97
CA ALA A 97 5.40 5.10 12.20
C ALA A 97 4.17 5.79 12.84
N LEU A 98 3.20 5.01 13.31
CA LEU A 98 2.01 5.55 14.00
C LEU A 98 2.38 6.30 15.28
N LEU A 99 3.33 5.78 16.07
CA LEU A 99 3.80 6.44 17.30
C LEU A 99 4.54 7.75 17.01
N GLU A 100 5.35 7.80 15.98
CA GLU A 100 6.21 8.95 15.67
C GLU A 100 5.51 10.03 14.84
N GLN A 101 4.63 9.64 13.93
CA GLN A 101 4.04 10.55 12.94
C GLN A 101 2.52 10.73 13.10
N GLY A 102 1.88 9.88 13.89
CA GLY A 102 0.42 9.82 13.95
C GLY A 102 -0.18 9.07 12.77
N TYR A 103 -1.48 9.25 12.54
CA TYR A 103 -2.23 8.52 11.51
C TYR A 103 -3.03 9.47 10.59
N PRO A 104 -3.43 8.97 9.40
CA PRO A 104 -3.14 7.66 8.85
C PRO A 104 -1.72 7.54 8.27
N VAL A 105 -1.17 6.32 8.27
CA VAL A 105 0.04 5.97 7.51
C VAL A 105 -0.34 5.23 6.24
N LEU A 106 0.43 5.39 5.16
CA LEU A 106 0.16 4.80 3.85
C LEU A 106 1.24 3.77 3.48
N ILE A 107 0.83 2.56 3.19
CA ILE A 107 1.66 1.49 2.68
C ILE A 107 1.61 1.50 1.14
N GLU A 108 2.75 1.71 0.48
CA GLU A 108 2.80 1.88 -0.97
C GLU A 108 3.49 0.74 -1.72
N GLY A 109 4.16 -0.15 -1.05
CA GLY A 109 4.82 -1.08 -1.90
C GLY A 109 5.60 -2.22 -1.25
N GLY A 110 5.92 -2.97 -2.10
CA GLY A 110 6.18 -4.34 -2.42
C GLY A 110 4.98 -5.26 -2.18
N VAL A 111 4.69 -6.08 -3.17
CA VAL A 111 3.55 -7.01 -3.10
C VAL A 111 3.63 -7.93 -1.89
N ASN A 112 4.81 -8.42 -1.54
CA ASN A 112 5.01 -9.29 -0.37
C ASN A 112 4.79 -8.53 0.95
N PHE A 113 5.22 -7.26 0.99
CA PHE A 113 5.03 -6.40 2.15
C PHE A 113 3.54 -6.16 2.41
N ILE A 114 2.78 -5.76 1.39
CA ILE A 114 1.33 -5.54 1.48
C ILE A 114 0.60 -6.85 1.78
N SER A 115 0.95 -7.95 1.11
CA SER A 115 0.29 -9.25 1.29
C SER A 115 0.42 -9.79 2.71
N SER A 116 1.57 -9.63 3.36
CA SER A 116 1.75 -10.03 4.75
C SER A 116 0.83 -9.24 5.70
N LEU A 117 0.69 -7.95 5.48
CA LEU A 117 -0.19 -7.09 6.28
C LEU A 117 -1.67 -7.37 6.05
N ILE A 118 -2.07 -7.71 4.80
CA ILE A 118 -3.44 -8.15 4.47
C ILE A 118 -3.77 -9.47 5.17
N ALA A 119 -2.84 -10.42 5.17
CA ALA A 119 -3.03 -11.71 5.83
C ALA A 119 -3.28 -11.56 7.33
N GLU A 120 -2.63 -10.61 7.98
CA GLU A 120 -2.77 -10.29 9.40
C GLU A 120 -3.88 -9.28 9.71
N SER A 121 -4.60 -8.78 8.68
CA SER A 121 -5.66 -7.76 8.82
C SER A 121 -5.18 -6.44 9.46
N LEU A 122 -3.95 -6.03 9.15
CA LEU A 122 -3.30 -4.85 9.72
C LEU A 122 -3.49 -3.56 8.89
N ILE A 123 -4.20 -3.64 7.78
CA ILE A 123 -4.54 -2.49 6.93
C ILE A 123 -6.03 -2.19 7.09
N ASP A 124 -6.38 -1.01 7.57
CA ASP A 124 -7.78 -0.63 7.77
C ASP A 124 -8.50 -0.39 6.44
N LEU A 125 -7.80 0.24 5.48
CA LEU A 125 -8.37 0.65 4.21
C LEU A 125 -7.40 0.38 3.05
N LEU A 126 -7.87 -0.34 2.04
CA LEU A 126 -7.12 -0.65 0.82
C LEU A 126 -7.73 0.09 -0.37
N TYR A 127 -6.88 0.80 -1.08
CA TYR A 127 -7.18 1.37 -2.39
C TYR A 127 -6.60 0.46 -3.47
N ILE A 128 -7.44 -0.14 -4.28
CA ILE A 128 -7.03 -1.04 -5.37
C ILE A 128 -7.40 -0.42 -6.70
N THR A 129 -6.41 -0.25 -7.57
CA THR A 129 -6.62 0.11 -8.96
C THR A 129 -6.46 -1.15 -9.82
N ARG A 130 -7.44 -1.46 -10.66
CA ARG A 130 -7.34 -2.58 -11.63
C ARG A 130 -7.31 -2.04 -13.04
N VAL A 131 -6.30 -2.45 -13.80
CA VAL A 131 -6.12 -2.07 -15.19
C VAL A 131 -6.38 -3.27 -16.12
N ASN A 132 -6.94 -3.00 -17.29
CA ASN A 132 -7.19 -4.03 -18.31
C ASN A 132 -5.96 -4.24 -19.21
N LYS A 133 -4.82 -4.52 -18.58
CA LYS A 133 -3.53 -4.82 -19.22
C LYS A 133 -2.85 -5.91 -18.41
N ASP A 134 -2.16 -6.84 -19.07
CA ASP A 134 -1.37 -7.84 -18.37
C ASP A 134 0.00 -7.29 -17.97
N GLY A 135 0.48 -7.69 -16.82
CA GLY A 135 1.84 -7.46 -16.35
C GLY A 135 2.68 -8.74 -16.41
N ASP A 136 3.92 -8.65 -15.97
CA ASP A 136 4.91 -9.72 -16.10
C ASP A 136 5.63 -10.09 -14.80
N GLY A 137 5.30 -9.45 -13.68
CA GLY A 137 5.99 -9.75 -12.43
C GLY A 137 5.25 -9.34 -11.15
N HIS A 138 5.72 -9.92 -10.04
CA HIS A 138 5.22 -9.63 -8.69
C HIS A 138 3.70 -9.83 -8.57
N PHE A 139 3.25 -11.07 -8.77
CA PHE A 139 1.84 -11.42 -8.75
C PHE A 139 1.24 -11.35 -7.33
N PHE A 140 0.05 -10.79 -7.25
CA PHE A 140 -0.72 -10.67 -6.03
C PHE A 140 -1.69 -11.84 -5.86
N ASP A 141 -1.69 -12.46 -4.67
CA ASP A 141 -2.68 -13.47 -4.30
C ASP A 141 -3.85 -12.79 -3.56
N GLU A 142 -5.03 -12.83 -4.15
CA GLU A 142 -6.24 -12.20 -3.58
C GLU A 142 -6.90 -13.02 -2.47
N SER A 143 -6.45 -14.23 -2.16
CA SER A 143 -7.12 -15.12 -1.19
C SER A 143 -7.35 -14.47 0.17
N ASN A 144 -6.32 -13.85 0.73
CA ASN A 144 -6.42 -13.16 2.02
C ASN A 144 -7.22 -11.85 1.94
N LEU A 145 -7.19 -11.17 0.79
CA LEU A 145 -8.03 -10.00 0.56
C LEU A 145 -9.51 -10.39 0.63
N LEU A 146 -9.93 -11.40 -0.12
CA LEU A 146 -11.31 -11.87 -0.16
C LEU A 146 -11.79 -12.42 1.18
N LYS A 147 -10.88 -13.06 1.94
CA LYS A 147 -11.16 -13.61 3.26
C LYS A 147 -11.36 -12.51 4.32
N ASN A 148 -10.43 -11.55 4.38
CA ASN A 148 -10.30 -10.64 5.52
C ASN A 148 -10.91 -9.26 5.27
N TYR A 149 -11.25 -8.92 4.01
CA TYR A 149 -11.74 -7.59 3.61
C TYR A 149 -13.07 -7.67 2.89
N GLU A 150 -13.79 -6.56 2.90
CA GLU A 150 -14.99 -6.35 2.09
C GLU A 150 -14.86 -5.10 1.23
N ARG A 151 -15.34 -5.19 0.00
CA ARG A 151 -15.32 -4.06 -0.92
C ARG A 151 -16.44 -3.08 -0.57
N GLN A 152 -16.05 -1.84 -0.26
CA GLN A 152 -16.97 -0.76 0.09
C GLN A 152 -17.48 -0.02 -1.14
N SER A 153 -16.63 0.15 -2.15
CA SER A 153 -16.98 0.85 -3.37
C SER A 153 -16.17 0.37 -4.58
N ILE A 154 -16.72 0.60 -5.76
CA ILE A 154 -16.06 0.46 -7.05
C ILE A 154 -16.49 1.61 -7.94
N GLU A 155 -15.54 2.24 -8.62
CA GLU A 155 -15.74 3.28 -9.61
C GLU A 155 -15.01 2.89 -10.89
N MET A 156 -15.64 3.10 -12.03
CA MET A 156 -15.04 2.85 -13.34
C MET A 156 -14.79 4.18 -14.05
N LEU A 157 -13.54 4.38 -14.51
CA LEU A 157 -13.14 5.54 -15.29
C LEU A 157 -12.17 5.11 -16.39
N ASP A 158 -12.54 5.35 -17.66
CA ASP A 158 -11.68 5.05 -18.82
C ASP A 158 -11.16 3.60 -18.87
N GLY A 159 -12.01 2.63 -18.50
CA GLY A 159 -11.63 1.21 -18.45
C GLY A 159 -10.76 0.80 -17.27
N VAL A 160 -10.55 1.71 -16.34
CA VAL A 160 -9.82 1.46 -15.07
C VAL A 160 -10.83 1.34 -13.94
N SER A 161 -10.69 0.32 -13.12
CA SER A 161 -11.49 0.12 -11.91
C SER A 161 -10.75 0.65 -10.69
N PHE A 162 -11.43 1.49 -9.91
CA PHE A 162 -10.94 2.02 -8.63
C PHE A 162 -11.80 1.46 -7.51
N GLU A 163 -11.20 0.66 -6.66
CA GLU A 163 -11.89 -0.03 -5.57
C GLU A 163 -11.41 0.48 -4.21
N ILE A 164 -12.31 0.50 -3.24
CA ILE A 164 -12.00 0.72 -1.83
C ILE A 164 -12.45 -0.52 -1.06
N TRP A 165 -11.52 -1.11 -0.31
CA TRP A 165 -11.75 -2.27 0.54
C TRP A 165 -11.46 -1.93 1.98
N ARG A 166 -12.28 -2.41 2.89
CA ARG A 166 -12.12 -2.24 4.34
C ARG A 166 -11.94 -3.59 5.02
N VAL A 167 -11.09 -3.63 6.03
CA VAL A 167 -10.92 -4.81 6.87
C VAL A 167 -12.26 -5.16 7.54
N LYS A 168 -12.61 -6.44 7.50
CA LYS A 168 -13.80 -6.94 8.20
C LYS A 168 -13.58 -6.81 9.70
N LEU A 169 -14.53 -6.24 10.42
CA LEU A 169 -14.49 -6.25 11.87
C LEU A 169 -14.55 -7.72 12.32
N LYS A 170 -13.59 -8.15 13.13
CA LYS A 170 -13.69 -9.44 13.79
C LYS A 170 -14.94 -9.36 14.64
N GLY A 171 -15.94 -10.21 14.34
CA GLY A 171 -17.14 -10.32 15.16
C GLY A 171 -16.70 -10.53 16.60
N GLY A 172 -17.11 -9.63 17.49
CA GLY A 172 -16.99 -9.88 18.92
C GLY A 172 -17.91 -11.05 19.24
N ASP A 173 -17.34 -12.14 19.72
CA ASP A 173 -18.06 -13.20 20.39
C ASP A 173 -18.70 -12.66 21.69
#